data_b65e21fc6a57fc4af1590883c93b5acc
#
_entry.id   b65e21fc6a57fc4af1590883c93b5acc
#
_cell.length_a   1.000
_cell.length_b   1.000
_cell.length_c   1.000
_cell.angle_alpha   90.00
_cell.angle_beta   90.00
_cell.angle_gamma   90.00
#
_symmetry.space_group_name_H-M   'P 1'
#
loop_
_entity.id
_entity.type
_entity.pdbx_description
1 polymer ?
#
loop_
_entity_poly.entity_id
_entity_poly.type
_entity_poly.pdbx_seq_one_letter_code
_entity_poly.pdbx_strand_id
1 'polypeptide(L)'
;MENYNVNYSVHLPSYSIGPDCYNEVPYVTRFFGKTAVVLGGETAMEKAKPALLKGVEGSDVELLGFLPYGGDSTYENGDALIANPLVQKADMIFAMGGGRACDTGKYVADKLDKPLFTFPTVASNCASVTAISVIYNTDGSFREYYYPKLTNHCFINSAVIADSPEQLLWAGIGDALSKECEAIFSSKDDTLAHTPLMGRQVSRVCTDPLVQYGKEALASIRNKTASFALDQVTLDIIVSTGIVSNMMTTVNDYYYNSTLAHCVYYGSTVTELSLIHISEPTRLRRIS
;
A
#
# COMPACT_ATOMS: atom_id res chain seq x y z
N MET A 1 12.26 29.11 19.06
CA MET A 1 11.40 28.07 19.67
C MET A 1 9.97 28.59 19.60
N GLU A 2 9.44 28.62 18.40
CA GLU A 2 8.09 29.08 18.13
C GLU A 2 7.17 27.88 18.08
N ASN A 3 6.11 27.92 18.89
CA ASN A 3 4.97 27.00 18.94
C ASN A 3 5.24 25.52 19.24
N TYR A 4 5.58 25.24 20.49
CA TYR A 4 5.67 23.86 21.02
C TYR A 4 4.30 23.27 21.39
N ASN A 5 3.26 23.54 20.61
CA ASN A 5 1.89 23.07 20.88
C ASN A 5 1.29 22.27 19.72
N VAL A 6 2.13 21.56 18.96
CA VAL A 6 1.63 20.70 17.89
C VAL A 6 1.42 19.30 18.43
N ASN A 7 0.17 18.88 18.55
CA ASN A 7 -0.18 17.49 18.82
C ASN A 7 -0.23 16.72 17.48
N TYR A 8 0.58 15.68 17.36
CA TYR A 8 0.51 14.77 16.22
C TYR A 8 0.59 13.31 16.68
N SER A 9 0.06 12.42 15.88
CA SER A 9 0.11 10.98 16.10
C SER A 9 0.77 10.31 14.91
N VAL A 10 1.70 9.39 15.20
CA VAL A 10 2.30 8.53 14.18
C VAL A 10 1.94 7.09 14.51
N HIS A 11 1.32 6.43 13.56
CA HIS A 11 0.95 5.03 13.68
C HIS A 11 1.94 4.18 12.89
N LEU A 12 2.43 3.12 13.49
CA LEU A 12 3.27 2.13 12.83
C LEU A 12 2.38 0.99 12.30
N PRO A 13 2.67 0.46 11.10
CA PRO A 13 1.86 -0.60 10.53
C PRO A 13 2.01 -1.90 11.34
N SER A 14 0.87 -2.54 11.62
CA SER A 14 0.81 -3.93 12.04
C SER A 14 0.71 -4.82 10.80
N TYR A 15 1.43 -5.93 10.75
CA TYR A 15 1.42 -6.81 9.57
C TYR A 15 1.68 -8.28 9.90
N SER A 16 1.24 -9.16 9.01
CA SER A 16 1.62 -10.58 8.92
C SER A 16 2.19 -10.87 7.54
N ILE A 17 3.24 -11.69 7.46
CA ILE A 17 3.82 -12.10 6.19
C ILE A 17 4.04 -13.60 6.14
N GLY A 18 3.91 -14.19 4.95
CA GLY A 18 4.16 -15.59 4.65
C GLY A 18 3.12 -16.17 3.70
N PRO A 19 3.36 -17.37 3.16
CA PRO A 19 2.48 -17.99 2.16
C PRO A 19 1.08 -18.32 2.71
N ASP A 20 0.95 -18.53 4.01
CA ASP A 20 -0.30 -18.87 4.69
C ASP A 20 -0.79 -17.78 5.66
N CYS A 21 -0.27 -16.55 5.57
CA CYS A 21 -0.58 -15.49 6.53
C CYS A 21 -2.07 -15.10 6.59
N TYR A 22 -2.86 -15.45 5.58
CA TYR A 22 -4.31 -15.21 5.61
C TYR A 22 -5.03 -16.09 6.64
N ASN A 23 -4.41 -17.16 7.15
CA ASN A 23 -4.94 -17.93 8.26
C ASN A 23 -4.98 -17.13 9.57
N GLU A 24 -4.22 -16.02 9.67
CA GLU A 24 -4.25 -15.11 10.81
C GLU A 24 -5.44 -14.14 10.78
N VAL A 25 -6.16 -14.04 9.66
CA VAL A 25 -7.26 -13.07 9.50
C VAL A 25 -8.29 -13.18 10.61
N PRO A 26 -8.84 -14.38 10.97
CA PRO A 26 -9.84 -14.47 12.02
C PRO A 26 -9.33 -14.03 13.40
N TYR A 27 -8.07 -14.35 13.71
CA TYR A 27 -7.45 -13.96 14.97
C TYR A 27 -7.23 -12.46 15.07
N VAL A 28 -6.70 -11.85 14.00
CA VAL A 28 -6.40 -10.41 13.97
C VAL A 28 -7.68 -9.57 13.97
N THR A 29 -8.71 -10.01 13.25
CA THR A 29 -9.94 -9.22 13.06
C THR A 29 -10.99 -9.41 14.16
N ARG A 30 -10.81 -10.34 15.09
CA ARG A 30 -11.81 -10.77 16.08
C ARG A 30 -12.45 -9.68 16.93
N PHE A 31 -11.78 -8.53 17.09
CA PHE A 31 -12.28 -7.40 17.88
C PHE A 31 -12.91 -6.29 17.04
N PHE A 32 -12.91 -6.41 15.71
CA PHE A 32 -13.35 -5.36 14.80
C PHE A 32 -14.71 -5.61 14.16
N GLY A 33 -15.25 -6.82 14.31
CA GLY A 33 -16.53 -7.23 13.76
C GLY A 33 -16.51 -8.65 13.23
N LYS A 34 -17.62 -9.05 12.60
CA LYS A 34 -17.79 -10.41 12.04
C LYS A 34 -17.95 -10.39 10.52
N THR A 35 -18.37 -9.27 9.96
CA THR A 35 -18.64 -9.16 8.53
C THR A 35 -17.61 -8.29 7.84
N ALA A 36 -17.12 -8.71 6.66
CA ALA A 36 -16.21 -7.95 5.85
C ALA A 36 -16.66 -7.90 4.38
N VAL A 37 -16.37 -6.79 3.70
CA VAL A 37 -16.49 -6.68 2.25
C VAL A 37 -15.09 -6.49 1.66
N VAL A 38 -14.80 -7.22 0.58
CA VAL A 38 -13.52 -7.13 -0.12
C VAL A 38 -13.65 -6.16 -1.29
N LEU A 39 -12.80 -5.12 -1.29
CA LEU A 39 -12.68 -4.14 -2.36
C LEU A 39 -11.37 -4.38 -3.09
N GLY A 40 -11.39 -4.59 -4.40
CA GLY A 40 -10.13 -4.90 -5.09
C GLY A 40 -10.20 -4.86 -6.61
N GLY A 41 -9.06 -5.04 -7.25
CA GLY A 41 -8.99 -5.26 -8.69
C GLY A 41 -9.44 -6.67 -9.04
N GLU A 42 -10.10 -6.86 -10.19
CA GLU A 42 -10.63 -8.17 -10.60
C GLU A 42 -9.53 -9.26 -10.62
N THR A 43 -8.42 -9.00 -11.30
CA THR A 43 -7.28 -9.93 -11.37
C THR A 43 -6.66 -10.19 -9.99
N ALA A 44 -6.53 -9.16 -9.16
CA ALA A 44 -5.98 -9.28 -7.80
C ALA A 44 -6.86 -10.15 -6.92
N MET A 45 -8.17 -9.92 -6.98
CA MET A 45 -9.16 -10.73 -6.26
C MET A 45 -9.18 -12.19 -6.76
N GLU A 46 -9.14 -12.41 -8.08
CA GLU A 46 -9.07 -13.76 -8.66
C GLU A 46 -7.89 -14.56 -8.09
N LYS A 47 -6.72 -13.94 -7.99
CA LYS A 47 -5.49 -14.56 -7.48
C LYS A 47 -5.49 -14.81 -5.98
N ALA A 48 -5.95 -13.86 -5.19
CA ALA A 48 -5.86 -13.90 -3.73
C ALA A 48 -7.11 -14.49 -3.04
N LYS A 49 -8.28 -14.48 -3.69
CA LYS A 49 -9.54 -14.98 -3.14
C LYS A 49 -9.48 -16.41 -2.64
N PRO A 50 -8.90 -17.40 -3.36
CA PRO A 50 -8.84 -18.77 -2.85
C PRO A 50 -8.11 -18.89 -1.51
N ALA A 51 -6.99 -18.17 -1.34
CA ALA A 51 -6.24 -18.16 -0.10
C ALA A 51 -7.02 -17.47 1.04
N LEU A 52 -7.72 -16.36 0.75
CA LEU A 52 -8.54 -15.67 1.73
C LEU A 52 -9.72 -16.53 2.19
N LEU A 53 -10.44 -17.16 1.26
CA LEU A 53 -11.56 -18.05 1.60
C LEU A 53 -11.10 -19.21 2.49
N LYS A 54 -9.95 -19.84 2.17
CA LYS A 54 -9.34 -20.87 3.01
C LYS A 54 -8.97 -20.34 4.39
N GLY A 55 -8.39 -19.13 4.47
CA GLY A 55 -7.95 -18.53 5.72
C GLY A 55 -9.08 -18.18 6.68
N VAL A 56 -10.30 -17.93 6.18
CA VAL A 56 -11.48 -17.63 7.02
C VAL A 56 -12.42 -18.83 7.19
N GLU A 57 -12.13 -19.96 6.55
CA GLU A 57 -12.97 -21.16 6.61
C GLU A 57 -13.14 -21.63 8.06
N GLY A 58 -14.39 -21.90 8.45
CA GLY A 58 -14.72 -22.36 9.81
C GLY A 58 -14.57 -21.31 10.91
N SER A 59 -14.31 -20.05 10.55
CA SER A 59 -14.24 -18.94 11.49
C SER A 59 -15.56 -18.14 11.57
N ASP A 60 -15.60 -17.16 12.47
CA ASP A 60 -16.73 -16.22 12.61
C ASP A 60 -16.71 -15.09 11.57
N VAL A 61 -15.72 -15.04 10.69
CA VAL A 61 -15.59 -13.98 9.69
C VAL A 61 -16.42 -14.32 8.45
N GLU A 62 -17.46 -13.54 8.20
CA GLU A 62 -18.33 -13.64 7.01
C GLU A 62 -17.89 -12.62 5.95
N LEU A 63 -17.55 -13.10 4.74
CA LEU A 63 -17.27 -12.24 3.59
C LEU A 63 -18.57 -11.96 2.82
N LEU A 64 -19.10 -10.74 2.95
CA LEU A 64 -20.36 -10.33 2.32
C LEU A 64 -20.29 -10.25 0.80
N GLY A 65 -19.10 -10.02 0.24
CA GLY A 65 -18.90 -9.95 -1.20
C GLY A 65 -17.52 -9.45 -1.59
N PHE A 66 -17.27 -9.54 -2.90
CA PHE A 66 -16.06 -9.06 -3.55
C PHE A 66 -16.48 -8.03 -4.59
N LEU A 67 -16.07 -6.78 -4.41
CA LEU A 67 -16.47 -5.66 -5.24
C LEU A 67 -15.26 -5.06 -5.97
N PRO A 68 -15.37 -4.79 -7.28
CA PRO A 68 -14.33 -4.08 -8.00
C PRO A 68 -14.23 -2.63 -7.48
N TYR A 69 -12.99 -2.16 -7.30
CA TYR A 69 -12.74 -0.80 -6.78
C TYR A 69 -12.86 0.31 -7.84
N GLY A 70 -13.18 -0.01 -9.07
CA GLY A 70 -13.37 0.95 -10.16
C GLY A 70 -12.15 1.17 -11.06
N GLY A 71 -11.01 0.51 -10.78
CA GLY A 71 -9.81 0.53 -11.64
C GLY A 71 -8.84 1.68 -11.38
N ASP A 72 -9.27 2.76 -10.72
CA ASP A 72 -8.40 3.86 -10.30
C ASP A 72 -8.82 4.42 -8.93
N SER A 73 -7.87 5.01 -8.21
CA SER A 73 -8.11 5.66 -6.93
C SER A 73 -8.62 7.09 -7.16
N THR A 74 -9.92 7.19 -7.43
CA THR A 74 -10.63 8.45 -7.62
C THR A 74 -11.70 8.62 -6.54
N TYR A 75 -12.11 9.86 -6.27
CA TYR A 75 -13.22 10.10 -5.35
C TYR A 75 -14.52 9.49 -5.88
N GLU A 76 -14.75 9.57 -7.18
CA GLU A 76 -15.94 9.03 -7.84
C GLU A 76 -16.09 7.52 -7.61
N ASN A 77 -15.00 6.76 -7.75
CA ASN A 77 -14.98 5.31 -7.48
C ASN A 77 -15.18 5.02 -6.00
N GLY A 78 -14.52 5.79 -5.12
CA GLY A 78 -14.68 5.67 -3.68
C GLY A 78 -16.11 5.97 -3.22
N ASP A 79 -16.72 7.05 -3.72
CA ASP A 79 -18.08 7.44 -3.37
C ASP A 79 -19.12 6.42 -3.87
N ALA A 80 -18.90 5.83 -5.06
CA ALA A 80 -19.75 4.75 -5.56
C ALA A 80 -19.68 3.51 -4.65
N LEU A 81 -18.50 3.18 -4.13
CA LEU A 81 -18.35 2.09 -3.16
C LEU A 81 -18.99 2.43 -1.82
N ILE A 82 -18.84 3.66 -1.33
CA ILE A 82 -19.48 4.12 -0.09
C ILE A 82 -21.02 3.97 -0.19
N ALA A 83 -21.60 4.25 -1.34
CA ALA A 83 -23.04 4.09 -1.56
C ALA A 83 -23.48 2.63 -1.69
N ASN A 84 -22.59 1.67 -1.84
CA ASN A 84 -22.93 0.26 -2.04
C ASN A 84 -23.50 -0.38 -0.74
N PRO A 85 -24.67 -1.05 -0.79
CA PRO A 85 -25.30 -1.65 0.39
C PRO A 85 -24.45 -2.68 1.13
N LEU A 86 -23.61 -3.45 0.43
CA LEU A 86 -22.70 -4.42 1.07
C LEU A 86 -21.60 -3.70 1.85
N VAL A 87 -21.07 -2.61 1.31
CA VAL A 87 -20.06 -1.77 1.99
C VAL A 87 -20.65 -1.11 3.23
N GLN A 88 -21.89 -0.61 3.13
CA GLN A 88 -22.60 -0.03 4.26
C GLN A 88 -22.86 -1.07 5.38
N LYS A 89 -23.24 -2.29 5.00
CA LYS A 89 -23.57 -3.37 5.94
C LYS A 89 -22.34 -3.97 6.64
N ALA A 90 -21.19 -4.04 5.95
CA ALA A 90 -19.98 -4.68 6.48
C ALA A 90 -19.45 -3.97 7.72
N ASP A 91 -18.95 -4.72 8.70
CA ASP A 91 -18.24 -4.18 9.87
C ASP A 91 -16.85 -3.69 9.49
N MET A 92 -16.21 -4.38 8.54
CA MET A 92 -14.82 -4.17 8.16
C MET A 92 -14.66 -4.05 6.64
N ILE A 93 -13.66 -3.28 6.22
CA ILE A 93 -13.24 -3.17 4.82
C ILE A 93 -11.93 -3.95 4.61
N PHE A 94 -11.91 -4.83 3.61
CA PHE A 94 -10.73 -5.56 3.16
C PHE A 94 -10.31 -5.01 1.80
N ALA A 95 -9.20 -4.26 1.73
CA ALA A 95 -8.68 -3.71 0.49
C ALA A 95 -7.65 -4.68 -0.11
N MET A 96 -7.96 -5.28 -1.26
CA MET A 96 -7.17 -6.35 -1.89
C MET A 96 -6.63 -5.90 -3.25
N GLY A 97 -5.32 -5.79 -3.39
CA GLY A 97 -4.71 -5.41 -4.66
C GLY A 97 -3.41 -4.62 -4.54
N GLY A 98 -3.08 -3.87 -5.58
CA GLY A 98 -1.95 -2.93 -5.59
C GLY A 98 -2.30 -1.60 -4.92
N GLY A 99 -1.40 -0.62 -5.05
CA GLY A 99 -1.51 0.68 -4.38
C GLY A 99 -2.86 1.37 -4.55
N ARG A 100 -3.37 1.45 -5.80
CA ARG A 100 -4.65 2.12 -6.08
C ARG A 100 -5.86 1.47 -5.40
N ALA A 101 -5.89 0.14 -5.34
CA ALA A 101 -6.95 -0.57 -4.62
C ALA A 101 -6.86 -0.32 -3.10
N CYS A 102 -5.65 -0.31 -2.54
CA CYS A 102 -5.42 0.03 -1.14
C CYS A 102 -5.80 1.49 -0.85
N ASP A 103 -5.45 2.43 -1.72
CA ASP A 103 -5.77 3.85 -1.58
C ASP A 103 -7.28 4.10 -1.62
N THR A 104 -7.99 3.46 -2.55
CA THR A 104 -9.47 3.50 -2.60
C THR A 104 -10.09 2.91 -1.33
N GLY A 105 -9.59 1.74 -0.88
CA GLY A 105 -10.06 1.10 0.36
C GLY A 105 -9.84 1.97 1.59
N LYS A 106 -8.70 2.68 1.69
CA LYS A 106 -8.41 3.63 2.76
C LYS A 106 -9.41 4.80 2.76
N TYR A 107 -9.68 5.38 1.58
CA TYR A 107 -10.66 6.45 1.46
C TYR A 107 -12.07 5.99 1.90
N VAL A 108 -12.52 4.84 1.42
CA VAL A 108 -13.85 4.27 1.77
C VAL A 108 -13.94 4.01 3.27
N ALA A 109 -12.93 3.36 3.84
CA ALA A 109 -12.91 3.02 5.26
C ALA A 109 -12.90 4.26 6.16
N ASP A 110 -12.11 5.28 5.80
CA ASP A 110 -12.00 6.53 6.53
C ASP A 110 -13.33 7.32 6.51
N LYS A 111 -13.98 7.42 5.34
CA LYS A 111 -15.28 8.10 5.21
C LYS A 111 -16.41 7.42 5.99
N LEU A 112 -16.35 6.10 6.15
CA LEU A 112 -17.35 5.33 6.88
C LEU A 112 -16.96 5.05 8.34
N ASP A 113 -15.81 5.52 8.78
CA ASP A 113 -15.23 5.23 10.12
C ASP A 113 -15.16 3.72 10.43
N LYS A 114 -14.81 2.91 9.39
CA LYS A 114 -14.72 1.46 9.51
C LYS A 114 -13.28 0.98 9.62
N PRO A 115 -13.03 -0.14 10.35
CA PRO A 115 -11.73 -0.80 10.36
C PRO A 115 -11.32 -1.25 8.96
N LEU A 116 -10.04 -1.00 8.63
CA LEU A 116 -9.44 -1.37 7.35
C LEU A 116 -8.35 -2.42 7.53
N PHE A 117 -8.40 -3.43 6.68
CA PHE A 117 -7.35 -4.43 6.53
C PHE A 117 -6.90 -4.49 5.08
N THR A 118 -5.59 -4.50 4.85
CA THR A 118 -5.04 -4.49 3.49
C THR A 118 -4.42 -5.84 3.13
N PHE A 119 -4.64 -6.25 1.89
CA PHE A 119 -4.20 -7.50 1.30
C PHE A 119 -3.43 -7.21 0.01
N PRO A 120 -2.18 -6.73 0.09
CA PRO A 120 -1.40 -6.44 -1.10
C PRO A 120 -1.18 -7.74 -1.91
N THR A 121 -1.44 -7.67 -3.21
CA THR A 121 -1.23 -8.78 -4.15
C THR A 121 0.02 -8.58 -5.00
N VAL A 122 0.66 -7.43 -4.86
CA VAL A 122 1.90 -7.05 -5.54
C VAL A 122 2.76 -6.23 -4.59
N ALA A 123 4.07 -6.33 -4.70
CA ALA A 123 5.02 -5.51 -3.95
C ALA A 123 5.57 -4.40 -4.86
N SER A 124 4.74 -3.41 -5.19
CA SER A 124 5.12 -2.31 -6.08
C SER A 124 5.29 -0.97 -5.38
N ASN A 125 4.84 -0.83 -4.14
CA ASN A 125 4.93 0.36 -3.29
C ASN A 125 4.43 0.06 -1.88
N CYS A 126 4.48 1.06 -0.99
CA CYS A 126 4.09 0.94 0.42
C CYS A 126 2.63 1.36 0.75
N ALA A 127 1.78 1.60 -0.24
CA ALA A 127 0.43 2.15 -0.02
C ALA A 127 -0.44 1.33 0.93
N SER A 128 -0.23 0.01 1.01
CA SER A 128 -0.99 -0.87 1.91
C SER A 128 -0.76 -0.62 3.40
N VAL A 129 0.29 0.13 3.77
CA VAL A 129 0.66 0.40 5.18
C VAL A 129 0.91 1.88 5.48
N THR A 130 0.55 2.78 4.57
CA THR A 130 0.72 4.23 4.78
C THR A 130 -0.59 4.91 5.13
N ALA A 131 -0.50 6.00 5.90
CA ALA A 131 -1.60 6.92 6.18
C ALA A 131 -1.72 8.02 5.10
N ILE A 132 -1.38 7.69 3.87
CA ILE A 132 -1.50 8.54 2.69
C ILE A 132 -2.18 7.74 1.59
N SER A 133 -3.14 8.34 0.90
CA SER A 133 -3.73 7.83 -0.33
C SER A 133 -3.45 8.80 -1.47
N VAL A 134 -3.01 8.28 -2.59
CA VAL A 134 -2.86 9.06 -3.81
C VAL A 134 -4.19 9.08 -4.56
N ILE A 135 -4.77 10.26 -4.74
CA ILE A 135 -6.01 10.43 -5.49
C ILE A 135 -5.71 10.96 -6.88
N TYR A 136 -6.36 10.35 -7.86
CA TYR A 136 -6.23 10.71 -9.27
C TYR A 136 -7.53 11.32 -9.80
N ASN A 137 -7.40 12.10 -10.86
CA ASN A 137 -8.53 12.51 -11.68
C ASN A 137 -9.00 11.34 -12.57
N THR A 138 -10.21 11.42 -13.11
CA THR A 138 -10.77 10.39 -13.99
C THR A 138 -9.99 10.19 -15.29
N ASP A 139 -9.17 11.16 -15.70
CA ASP A 139 -8.23 11.06 -16.82
C ASP A 139 -6.90 10.38 -16.42
N GLY A 140 -6.73 10.08 -15.10
CA GLY A 140 -5.59 9.42 -14.51
C GLY A 140 -4.41 10.34 -14.18
N SER A 141 -4.56 11.66 -14.31
CA SER A 141 -3.58 12.60 -13.78
C SER A 141 -3.63 12.66 -12.26
N PHE A 142 -2.47 12.95 -11.64
CA PHE A 142 -2.41 13.16 -10.19
C PHE A 142 -3.33 14.33 -9.78
N ARG A 143 -4.14 14.12 -8.74
CA ARG A 143 -5.01 15.15 -8.17
C ARG A 143 -4.46 15.70 -6.88
N GLU A 144 -4.37 14.86 -5.84
CA GLU A 144 -3.90 15.28 -4.52
C GLU A 144 -3.56 14.09 -3.62
N TYR A 145 -2.94 14.36 -2.49
CA TYR A 145 -2.83 13.42 -1.39
C TYR A 145 -4.05 13.54 -0.46
N TYR A 146 -4.64 12.41 -0.13
CA TYR A 146 -5.63 12.27 0.92
C TYR A 146 -4.99 11.58 2.13
N TYR A 147 -5.28 12.03 3.33
CA TYR A 147 -4.67 11.55 4.56
C TYR A 147 -5.69 10.79 5.43
N PRO A 148 -5.93 9.51 5.15
CA PRO A 148 -6.85 8.67 5.92
C PRO A 148 -6.21 8.17 7.21
N LYS A 149 -7.00 7.49 8.04
CA LYS A 149 -6.48 6.64 9.10
C LYS A 149 -5.60 5.54 8.52
N LEU A 150 -4.60 5.09 9.32
CA LEU A 150 -3.78 3.94 8.96
C LEU A 150 -4.63 2.67 8.89
N THR A 151 -4.23 1.71 8.05
CA THR A 151 -4.77 0.35 8.09
C THR A 151 -4.56 -0.30 9.47
N ASN A 152 -5.54 -1.06 9.93
CA ASN A 152 -5.46 -1.78 11.21
C ASN A 152 -4.44 -2.91 11.14
N HIS A 153 -4.35 -3.61 9.99
CA HIS A 153 -3.36 -4.65 9.75
C HIS A 153 -3.19 -4.90 8.25
N CYS A 154 -1.98 -5.28 7.85
CA CYS A 154 -1.62 -5.64 6.49
C CYS A 154 -1.26 -7.13 6.42
N PHE A 155 -1.97 -7.91 5.60
CA PHE A 155 -1.71 -9.32 5.37
C PHE A 155 -0.94 -9.53 4.07
N ILE A 156 0.35 -9.82 4.16
CA ILE A 156 1.28 -9.92 3.04
C ILE A 156 1.47 -11.39 2.67
N ASN A 157 0.66 -11.90 1.74
CA ASN A 157 0.76 -13.30 1.33
C ASN A 157 1.87 -13.48 0.27
N SER A 158 2.98 -14.08 0.67
CA SER A 158 4.15 -14.29 -0.19
C SER A 158 3.85 -15.15 -1.43
N ALA A 159 2.94 -16.13 -1.33
CA ALA A 159 2.57 -16.96 -2.46
C ALA A 159 1.76 -16.17 -3.51
N VAL A 160 0.88 -15.28 -3.06
CA VAL A 160 0.14 -14.38 -3.95
C VAL A 160 1.08 -13.38 -4.64
N ILE A 161 2.01 -12.80 -3.88
CA ILE A 161 3.01 -11.88 -4.44
C ILE A 161 3.94 -12.60 -5.41
N ALA A 162 4.35 -13.84 -5.14
CA ALA A 162 5.19 -14.63 -6.05
C ALA A 162 4.51 -14.91 -7.41
N ASP A 163 3.18 -14.92 -7.49
CA ASP A 163 2.44 -15.07 -8.77
C ASP A 163 2.16 -13.73 -9.47
N SER A 164 2.68 -12.61 -8.95
CA SER A 164 2.52 -11.29 -9.56
C SER A 164 3.45 -11.06 -10.75
N PRO A 165 3.17 -10.09 -11.63
CA PRO A 165 4.08 -9.71 -12.71
C PRO A 165 5.43 -9.19 -12.18
N GLU A 166 6.55 -9.69 -12.74
CA GLU A 166 7.90 -9.31 -12.34
C GLU A 166 8.14 -7.80 -12.38
N GLN A 167 7.57 -7.12 -13.38
CA GLN A 167 7.71 -5.67 -13.55
C GLN A 167 7.21 -4.89 -12.34
N LEU A 168 6.22 -5.41 -11.61
CA LEU A 168 5.68 -4.74 -10.43
C LEU A 168 6.63 -4.85 -9.23
N LEU A 169 7.31 -5.99 -9.03
CA LEU A 169 8.36 -6.10 -8.03
C LEU A 169 9.55 -5.21 -8.39
N TRP A 170 9.94 -5.21 -9.67
CA TRP A 170 11.03 -4.35 -10.15
C TRP A 170 10.73 -2.86 -9.91
N ALA A 171 9.50 -2.43 -10.19
CA ALA A 171 9.06 -1.07 -9.90
C ALA A 171 9.08 -0.76 -8.39
N GLY A 172 8.65 -1.72 -7.56
CA GLY A 172 8.71 -1.58 -6.09
C GLY A 172 10.13 -1.46 -5.55
N ILE A 173 11.08 -2.20 -6.12
CA ILE A 173 12.51 -2.06 -5.79
C ILE A 173 12.98 -0.63 -6.12
N GLY A 174 12.60 -0.09 -7.28
CA GLY A 174 12.94 1.28 -7.65
C GLY A 174 12.32 2.34 -6.72
N ASP A 175 11.05 2.18 -6.35
CA ASP A 175 10.35 3.05 -5.41
C ASP A 175 11.04 3.04 -4.03
N ALA A 176 11.31 1.85 -3.49
CA ALA A 176 11.95 1.73 -2.18
C ALA A 176 13.40 2.24 -2.16
N LEU A 177 14.19 2.01 -3.23
CA LEU A 177 15.55 2.55 -3.35
C LEU A 177 15.57 4.09 -3.36
N SER A 178 14.53 4.74 -3.87
CA SER A 178 14.44 6.19 -3.85
C SER A 178 14.25 6.74 -2.45
N LYS A 179 13.68 5.96 -1.52
CA LYS A 179 13.23 6.41 -0.21
C LYS A 179 14.34 6.97 0.66
N GLU A 180 15.47 6.29 0.76
CA GLU A 180 16.62 6.78 1.53
C GLU A 180 17.12 8.11 0.98
N CYS A 181 17.32 8.17 -0.35
CA CYS A 181 17.82 9.37 -1.03
C CYS A 181 16.87 10.56 -0.82
N GLU A 182 15.58 10.34 -1.00
CA GLU A 182 14.58 11.40 -0.86
C GLU A 182 14.43 11.88 0.58
N ALA A 183 14.38 10.98 1.56
CA ALA A 183 14.32 11.33 2.97
C ALA A 183 15.54 12.15 3.43
N ILE A 184 16.74 11.76 2.99
CA ILE A 184 17.98 12.49 3.29
C ILE A 184 17.97 13.86 2.61
N PHE A 185 17.64 13.89 1.31
CA PHE A 185 17.69 15.12 0.52
C PHE A 185 16.66 16.16 0.99
N SER A 186 15.42 15.75 1.26
CA SER A 186 14.34 16.66 1.69
C SER A 186 14.61 17.29 3.07
N SER A 187 15.33 16.58 3.93
CA SER A 187 15.56 16.99 5.32
C SER A 187 16.99 17.50 5.59
N LYS A 188 17.81 17.66 4.55
CA LYS A 188 19.25 17.90 4.71
C LYS A 188 19.63 19.20 5.43
N ASP A 189 18.83 20.25 5.23
CA ASP A 189 19.11 21.57 5.75
C ASP A 189 18.35 21.89 7.05
N ASP A 190 17.50 20.94 7.52
CA ASP A 190 16.64 21.15 8.67
C ASP A 190 17.21 20.51 9.95
N THR A 191 17.00 21.17 11.08
CA THR A 191 17.16 20.56 12.39
C THR A 191 15.91 19.76 12.73
N LEU A 192 15.97 18.45 12.52
CA LEU A 192 14.82 17.57 12.66
C LEU A 192 14.44 17.34 14.11
N ALA A 193 13.14 17.41 14.40
CA ALA A 193 12.54 16.92 15.64
C ALA A 193 12.66 15.37 15.70
N HIS A 194 12.35 14.77 16.88
CA HIS A 194 12.50 13.34 17.14
C HIS A 194 11.95 12.42 16.04
N THR A 195 10.71 12.59 15.66
CA THR A 195 10.03 11.64 14.74
C THR A 195 10.59 11.69 13.32
N PRO A 196 10.71 12.84 12.64
CA PRO A 196 11.34 12.87 11.32
C PRO A 196 12.83 12.51 11.36
N LEU A 197 13.56 12.80 12.46
CA LEU A 197 14.93 12.33 12.63
C LEU A 197 14.99 10.80 12.65
N MET A 198 14.09 10.15 13.39
CA MET A 198 14.00 8.69 13.43
C MET A 198 13.67 8.13 12.04
N GLY A 199 12.69 8.72 11.33
CA GLY A 199 12.34 8.35 9.95
C GLY A 199 13.55 8.43 9.01
N ARG A 200 14.34 9.51 9.07
CA ARG A 200 15.57 9.65 8.29
C ARG A 200 16.63 8.59 8.62
N GLN A 201 16.78 8.20 9.89
CA GLN A 201 17.73 7.14 10.26
C GLN A 201 17.22 5.76 9.81
N VAL A 202 15.93 5.49 9.95
CA VAL A 202 15.31 4.23 9.50
C VAL A 202 15.32 4.10 7.98
N SER A 203 15.31 5.20 7.22
CA SER A 203 15.30 5.14 5.74
C SER A 203 16.47 4.37 5.13
N ARG A 204 17.58 4.21 5.85
CA ARG A 204 18.73 3.40 5.42
C ARG A 204 18.38 1.91 5.24
N VAL A 205 17.39 1.41 6.00
CA VAL A 205 16.91 0.02 5.84
C VAL A 205 16.29 -0.21 4.48
N CYS A 206 15.77 0.83 3.83
CA CYS A 206 15.15 0.73 2.50
C CYS A 206 16.14 0.47 1.34
N THR A 207 17.42 0.26 1.60
CA THR A 207 18.45 -0.03 0.59
C THR A 207 19.05 -1.43 0.77
N ASP A 208 19.42 -1.79 2.00
CA ASP A 208 20.20 -2.99 2.26
C ASP A 208 19.55 -4.30 1.81
N PRO A 209 18.26 -4.61 2.13
CA PRO A 209 17.62 -5.84 1.68
C PRO A 209 17.47 -5.91 0.16
N LEU A 210 17.27 -4.77 -0.51
CA LEU A 210 17.12 -4.73 -1.97
C LEU A 210 18.43 -5.06 -2.67
N VAL A 211 19.54 -4.52 -2.18
CA VAL A 211 20.88 -4.82 -2.71
C VAL A 211 21.24 -6.29 -2.43
N GLN A 212 20.93 -6.80 -1.25
CA GLN A 212 21.30 -8.15 -0.85
C GLN A 212 20.44 -9.22 -1.52
N TYR A 213 19.12 -9.03 -1.59
CA TYR A 213 18.17 -10.08 -1.98
C TYR A 213 17.40 -9.80 -3.28
N GLY A 214 17.51 -8.60 -3.88
CA GLY A 214 16.69 -8.18 -5.01
C GLY A 214 16.77 -9.11 -6.21
N LYS A 215 17.98 -9.59 -6.56
CA LYS A 215 18.18 -10.54 -7.67
C LYS A 215 17.48 -11.87 -7.43
N GLU A 216 17.56 -12.41 -6.21
CA GLU A 216 16.94 -13.68 -5.84
C GLU A 216 15.42 -13.53 -5.73
N ALA A 217 14.93 -12.39 -5.24
CA ALA A 217 13.51 -12.09 -5.18
C ALA A 217 12.88 -12.01 -6.58
N LEU A 218 13.55 -11.38 -7.56
CA LEU A 218 13.10 -11.38 -8.95
C LEU A 218 13.09 -12.82 -9.55
N ALA A 219 14.09 -13.63 -9.22
CA ALA A 219 14.07 -15.04 -9.63
C ALA A 219 12.90 -15.84 -9.02
N SER A 220 12.52 -15.53 -7.78
CA SER A 220 11.38 -16.12 -7.09
C SER A 220 10.07 -15.83 -7.81
N ILE A 221 9.85 -14.59 -8.25
CA ILE A 221 8.66 -14.20 -9.05
C ILE A 221 8.65 -14.91 -10.41
N ARG A 222 9.80 -14.97 -11.12
CA ARG A 222 9.90 -15.72 -12.39
C ARG A 222 9.52 -17.19 -12.24
N ASN A 223 9.90 -17.77 -11.11
CA ASN A 223 9.60 -19.17 -10.78
C ASN A 223 8.24 -19.36 -10.07
N LYS A 224 7.51 -18.27 -9.80
CA LYS A 224 6.24 -18.26 -9.06
C LYS A 224 6.32 -19.00 -7.72
N THR A 225 7.40 -18.80 -6.99
CA THR A 225 7.67 -19.51 -5.73
C THR A 225 8.05 -18.51 -4.64
N ALA A 226 7.31 -18.54 -3.53
CA ALA A 226 7.67 -17.78 -2.34
C ALA A 226 9.04 -18.20 -1.82
N SER A 227 9.84 -17.25 -1.34
CA SER A 227 11.17 -17.48 -0.80
C SER A 227 11.50 -16.46 0.27
N PHE A 228 12.50 -16.78 1.09
CA PHE A 228 13.03 -15.82 2.07
C PHE A 228 13.47 -14.51 1.42
N ALA A 229 14.15 -14.57 0.28
CA ALA A 229 14.60 -13.38 -0.44
C ALA A 229 13.42 -12.51 -0.91
N LEU A 230 12.35 -13.13 -1.42
CA LEU A 230 11.13 -12.43 -1.81
C LEU A 230 10.47 -11.76 -0.59
N ASP A 231 10.42 -12.46 0.55
CA ASP A 231 9.85 -11.90 1.78
C ASP A 231 10.65 -10.69 2.27
N GLN A 232 12.00 -10.75 2.26
CA GLN A 232 12.83 -9.62 2.68
C GLN A 232 12.63 -8.39 1.79
N VAL A 233 12.62 -8.57 0.47
CA VAL A 233 12.40 -7.49 -0.49
C VAL A 233 10.97 -6.95 -0.38
N THR A 234 9.98 -7.81 -0.21
CA THR A 234 8.57 -7.39 -0.02
C THR A 234 8.40 -6.60 1.27
N LEU A 235 8.99 -7.05 2.38
CA LEU A 235 8.97 -6.31 3.66
C LEU A 235 9.62 -4.94 3.52
N ASP A 236 10.68 -4.85 2.75
CA ASP A 236 11.37 -3.59 2.56
C ASP A 236 10.53 -2.61 1.73
N ILE A 237 9.99 -3.07 0.59
CA ILE A 237 9.13 -2.24 -0.26
C ILE A 237 7.86 -1.81 0.47
N ILE A 238 7.21 -2.70 1.20
CA ILE A 238 5.92 -2.41 1.83
C ILE A 238 6.12 -1.79 3.21
N VAL A 239 6.83 -2.47 4.10
CA VAL A 239 6.84 -2.13 5.53
C VAL A 239 7.91 -1.09 5.86
N SER A 240 9.19 -1.30 5.46
CA SER A 240 10.26 -0.33 5.77
C SER A 240 9.95 1.02 5.15
N THR A 241 9.64 1.03 3.84
CA THR A 241 9.28 2.26 3.11
C THR A 241 8.03 2.93 3.69
N GLY A 242 7.04 2.13 4.10
CA GLY A 242 5.81 2.64 4.73
C GLY A 242 6.05 3.26 6.11
N ILE A 243 6.90 2.66 6.94
CA ILE A 243 7.30 3.20 8.24
C ILE A 243 8.00 4.56 8.04
N VAL A 244 8.94 4.63 7.11
CA VAL A 244 9.62 5.89 6.77
C VAL A 244 8.61 6.93 6.32
N SER A 245 7.70 6.57 5.41
CA SER A 245 6.65 7.46 4.93
C SER A 245 5.80 8.03 6.07
N ASN A 246 5.34 7.18 6.99
CA ASN A 246 4.51 7.60 8.12
C ASN A 246 5.28 8.48 9.14
N MET A 247 6.60 8.28 9.29
CA MET A 247 7.44 9.10 10.17
C MET A 247 7.88 10.43 9.54
N MET A 248 8.02 10.46 8.22
CA MET A 248 8.52 11.61 7.47
C MET A 248 7.39 12.53 6.96
N THR A 249 6.15 12.26 7.38
CA THR A 249 4.97 13.04 6.97
C THR A 249 4.01 13.21 8.12
N THR A 250 3.56 14.45 8.35
CA THR A 250 2.35 14.74 9.12
C THR A 250 1.49 15.75 8.36
N VAL A 251 0.17 15.68 8.57
CA VAL A 251 -0.80 16.42 7.75
C VAL A 251 -0.55 17.94 7.73
N ASN A 252 -0.09 18.51 8.84
CA ASN A 252 -0.03 19.98 9.01
C ASN A 252 1.32 20.49 9.50
N ASP A 253 2.33 19.62 9.67
CA ASP A 253 3.57 20.04 10.36
C ASP A 253 4.80 19.92 9.45
N TYR A 254 5.06 18.74 8.89
CA TYR A 254 6.20 18.53 8.01
C TYR A 254 5.94 17.47 6.93
N TYR A 255 6.67 17.59 5.82
CA TYR A 255 6.65 16.63 4.72
C TYR A 255 8.05 16.43 4.16
N TYR A 256 8.69 15.32 4.52
CA TYR A 256 10.00 14.91 4.03
C TYR A 256 9.97 13.57 3.26
N ASN A 257 8.76 13.12 2.91
CA ASN A 257 8.53 11.77 2.38
C ASN A 257 8.96 11.59 0.94
N SER A 258 8.87 12.63 0.12
CA SER A 258 9.20 12.57 -1.31
C SER A 258 9.79 13.89 -1.81
N THR A 259 10.62 13.80 -2.85
CA THR A 259 11.26 14.97 -3.48
C THR A 259 11.38 14.77 -4.99
N LEU A 260 12.60 14.82 -5.53
CA LEU A 260 12.85 14.88 -6.96
C LEU A 260 12.29 13.67 -7.73
N ALA A 261 12.44 12.44 -7.22
CA ALA A 261 11.97 11.25 -7.90
C ALA A 261 10.44 11.28 -8.07
N HIS A 262 9.71 11.58 -6.99
CA HIS A 262 8.26 11.70 -7.03
C HIS A 262 7.79 12.93 -7.84
N CYS A 263 8.48 14.07 -7.76
CA CYS A 263 8.16 15.24 -8.59
C CYS A 263 8.27 14.93 -10.09
N VAL A 264 9.33 14.24 -10.52
CA VAL A 264 9.50 13.79 -11.91
C VAL A 264 8.39 12.80 -12.28
N TYR A 265 8.11 11.84 -11.41
CA TYR A 265 7.04 10.87 -11.62
C TYR A 265 5.68 11.56 -11.83
N TYR A 266 5.25 12.42 -10.91
CA TYR A 266 3.96 13.12 -11.03
C TYR A 266 3.92 14.07 -12.23
N GLY A 267 5.01 14.80 -12.51
CA GLY A 267 5.12 15.61 -13.72
C GLY A 267 5.00 14.80 -15.00
N SER A 268 5.44 13.53 -14.99
CA SER A 268 5.34 12.66 -16.15
C SER A 268 3.95 12.04 -16.36
N THR A 269 3.06 12.08 -15.34
CA THR A 269 1.69 11.49 -15.47
C THR A 269 0.82 12.19 -16.51
N VAL A 270 1.17 13.42 -16.90
CA VAL A 270 0.46 14.19 -17.94
C VAL A 270 1.04 13.96 -19.34
N THR A 271 2.08 13.13 -19.49
CA THR A 271 2.70 12.80 -20.76
C THR A 271 2.25 11.42 -21.25
N GLU A 272 2.22 11.21 -22.58
CA GLU A 272 1.87 9.91 -23.17
C GLU A 272 2.83 8.77 -22.77
N LEU A 273 4.10 9.11 -22.49
CA LEU A 273 5.17 8.20 -22.08
C LEU A 273 5.49 8.36 -20.59
N SER A 274 4.50 8.41 -19.76
CA SER A 274 4.68 8.55 -18.31
C SER A 274 5.33 7.29 -17.72
N LEU A 275 6.22 7.47 -16.73
CA LEU A 275 6.84 6.41 -15.93
C LEU A 275 5.81 5.52 -15.22
N ILE A 276 4.56 5.95 -15.08
CA ILE A 276 3.41 5.16 -14.67
C ILE A 276 3.22 3.90 -15.54
N HIS A 277 3.62 3.95 -16.79
CA HIS A 277 3.60 2.80 -17.69
C HIS A 277 4.65 1.74 -17.32
N ILE A 278 5.66 2.12 -16.56
CA ILE A 278 6.69 1.22 -16.03
C ILE A 278 6.21 0.61 -14.71
N SER A 279 5.58 1.40 -13.86
CA SER A 279 5.11 0.94 -12.54
C SER A 279 3.74 0.27 -12.57
N GLU A 280 2.91 0.52 -13.61
CA GLU A 280 1.57 -0.08 -13.75
C GLU A 280 1.27 -0.53 -15.18
N PRO A 281 1.75 -1.71 -15.60
CA PRO A 281 1.61 -2.22 -16.98
C PRO A 281 0.17 -2.46 -17.45
N THR A 282 -0.83 -2.33 -16.57
CA THR A 282 -2.25 -2.43 -16.95
C THR A 282 -2.70 -1.34 -17.93
N ARG A 283 -1.99 -0.20 -18.02
CA ARG A 283 -2.29 0.85 -19.02
C ARG A 283 -1.75 0.58 -20.42
N LEU A 284 -0.71 -0.23 -20.56
CA LEU A 284 -0.15 -0.59 -21.87
C LEU A 284 -1.14 -1.34 -22.79
N ARG A 285 -2.21 -1.92 -22.25
CA ARG A 285 -3.26 -2.59 -23.03
C ARG A 285 -4.30 -1.65 -23.66
N ARG A 286 -4.27 -0.36 -23.37
CA ARG A 286 -5.21 0.62 -23.95
C ARG A 286 -4.67 1.40 -25.17
N ILE A 287 -3.42 1.15 -25.55
CA ILE A 287 -2.75 1.86 -26.66
C ILE A 287 -2.54 0.92 -27.88
N SER A 288 -3.01 -0.33 -27.84
CA SER A 288 -2.95 -1.24 -29.00
C SER A 288 -4.32 -1.43 -29.66
#